data_a1a0c01b3b5f237c91cafb1159120e58
#
_entry.id   a1a0c01b3b5f237c91cafb1159120e58
#
_cell.length_a   1.000
_cell.length_b   1.000
_cell.length_c   1.000
_cell.angle_alpha   90.00
_cell.angle_beta   90.00
_cell.angle_gamma   90.00
#
_symmetry.space_group_name_H-M   'P 1'
#
loop_
_entity.id
_entity.type
_entity.pdbx_description
1 polymer ?
#
loop_
_entity_poly.entity_id
_entity_poly.type
_entity_poly.pdbx_seq_one_letter_code
_entity_poly.pdbx_strand_id
1 'polypeptide(L)'
;MPLEDEDDVESSVPPSIRAGRVPPPSNQATFFVTGALAGAATIPVESLWKRLVHRGPGPLPLLVWNPIYRGGVRFWAFDLARYRVERLPIPVAIKVGLSGAAGGLAEICAQSLLNNKLPAIVSLTNQSAKLFCCFGTYTFLSTTLSPENLPPKPFWYCWLIGATAGGFGSGIIARSEGVTGSALWRTAVPKGALTIGTVIAVQVTTCAALLPYNRFIPNGKL
;
A
#
# COMPACT_ATOMS: atom_id res chain seq x y z
N MET A 1 7.37 -52.33 -31.36
CA MET A 1 6.60 -51.91 -30.17
C MET A 1 7.36 -50.74 -29.62
N PRO A 2 7.00 -49.50 -29.93
CA PRO A 2 7.64 -48.32 -29.36
C PRO A 2 7.06 -48.06 -27.97
N LEU A 3 7.93 -47.78 -27.03
CA LEU A 3 7.63 -47.32 -25.70
C LEU A 3 7.00 -45.94 -25.83
N GLU A 4 5.74 -45.78 -25.42
CA GLU A 4 5.07 -44.51 -25.34
C GLU A 4 5.71 -43.70 -24.21
N ASP A 5 6.11 -42.46 -24.55
CA ASP A 5 6.69 -41.48 -23.63
C ASP A 5 5.68 -41.09 -22.53
N GLU A 6 5.98 -41.47 -21.30
CA GLU A 6 5.21 -41.08 -20.09
C GLU A 6 5.40 -39.62 -19.67
N ASP A 7 6.10 -38.80 -20.48
CA ASP A 7 6.48 -37.43 -20.07
C ASP A 7 5.40 -36.34 -20.27
N ASP A 8 4.25 -36.65 -20.88
CA ASP A 8 3.24 -35.65 -21.21
C ASP A 8 2.10 -35.45 -20.19
N VAL A 9 2.12 -36.17 -19.08
CA VAL A 9 1.02 -36.07 -18.06
C VAL A 9 1.22 -34.89 -17.10
N GLU A 10 2.43 -34.31 -17.01
CA GLU A 10 2.73 -33.24 -16.06
C GLU A 10 2.26 -31.84 -16.48
N SER A 11 1.84 -31.67 -17.75
CA SER A 11 1.43 -30.36 -18.30
C SER A 11 -0.06 -30.02 -18.07
N SER A 12 -0.88 -30.99 -17.65
CA SER A 12 -2.34 -30.80 -17.56
C SER A 12 -2.85 -30.40 -16.16
N VAL A 13 -1.97 -30.24 -15.18
CA VAL A 13 -2.37 -29.78 -13.83
C VAL A 13 -2.56 -28.26 -13.87
N PRO A 14 -3.78 -27.75 -13.64
CA PRO A 14 -4.02 -26.31 -13.64
C PRO A 14 -3.09 -25.61 -12.64
N PRO A 15 -2.56 -24.43 -12.96
CA PRO A 15 -1.56 -23.72 -12.15
C PRO A 15 -2.03 -23.40 -10.72
N SER A 16 -3.34 -23.48 -10.46
CA SER A 16 -3.93 -23.36 -9.12
C SER A 16 -3.54 -24.50 -8.15
N ILE A 17 -3.11 -25.66 -8.65
CA ILE A 17 -2.75 -26.83 -7.81
C ILE A 17 -1.22 -26.89 -7.56
N ARG A 18 -0.40 -26.07 -8.22
CA ARG A 18 1.02 -25.90 -7.84
C ARG A 18 1.18 -25.16 -6.50
N ALA A 19 0.25 -25.35 -5.58
CA ALA A 19 0.15 -24.75 -4.25
C ALA A 19 1.16 -25.33 -3.25
N GLY A 20 2.40 -25.57 -3.67
CA GLY A 20 3.44 -26.07 -2.77
C GLY A 20 4.70 -25.21 -2.70
N ARG A 21 4.82 -24.17 -3.53
CA ARG A 21 5.98 -23.27 -3.42
C ARG A 21 5.78 -22.36 -2.21
N VAL A 22 6.61 -22.61 -1.20
CA VAL A 22 6.77 -21.68 -0.08
C VAL A 22 7.04 -20.30 -0.68
N PRO A 23 6.21 -19.28 -0.39
CA PRO A 23 6.48 -17.94 -0.88
C PRO A 23 7.89 -17.53 -0.47
N PRO A 24 8.62 -16.81 -1.32
CA PRO A 24 9.98 -16.40 -1.00
C PRO A 24 9.99 -15.61 0.31
N PRO A 25 11.06 -15.73 1.13
CA PRO A 25 11.12 -15.06 2.42
C PRO A 25 10.84 -13.56 2.25
N SER A 26 10.08 -13.00 3.17
CA SER A 26 9.79 -11.57 3.20
C SER A 26 11.09 -10.78 3.30
N ASN A 27 11.24 -9.73 2.53
CA ASN A 27 12.39 -8.84 2.64
C ASN A 27 12.05 -7.64 3.52
N GLN A 28 11.81 -7.91 4.80
CA GLN A 28 11.32 -6.95 5.77
C GLN A 28 12.19 -5.69 5.88
N ALA A 29 13.51 -5.84 5.80
CA ALA A 29 14.42 -4.71 5.84
C ALA A 29 14.21 -3.77 4.65
N THR A 30 14.08 -4.31 3.44
CA THR A 30 13.80 -3.50 2.24
C THR A 30 12.46 -2.81 2.34
N PHE A 31 11.41 -3.49 2.81
CA PHE A 31 10.10 -2.88 2.99
C PHE A 31 10.10 -1.80 4.07
N PHE A 32 10.86 -1.97 5.13
CA PHE A 32 11.04 -0.91 6.14
C PHE A 32 11.73 0.32 5.53
N VAL A 33 12.84 0.14 4.83
CA VAL A 33 13.61 1.25 4.24
C VAL A 33 12.80 1.98 3.17
N THR A 34 12.18 1.25 2.24
CA THR A 34 11.36 1.86 1.19
C THR A 34 10.13 2.55 1.77
N GLY A 35 9.54 1.99 2.83
CA GLY A 35 8.46 2.61 3.58
C GLY A 35 8.88 3.88 4.31
N ALA A 36 10.08 3.90 4.86
CA ALA A 36 10.66 5.09 5.48
C ALA A 36 10.88 6.20 4.44
N LEU A 37 11.38 5.87 3.25
CA LEU A 37 11.51 6.80 2.13
C LEU A 37 10.15 7.33 1.66
N ALA A 38 9.14 6.46 1.56
CA ALA A 38 7.78 6.86 1.23
C ALA A 38 7.19 7.81 2.31
N GLY A 39 7.47 7.55 3.59
CA GLY A 39 7.12 8.42 4.70
C GLY A 39 7.81 9.78 4.61
N ALA A 40 9.10 9.81 4.29
CA ALA A 40 9.86 11.04 4.10
C ALA A 40 9.28 11.88 2.94
N ALA A 41 8.89 11.25 1.85
CA ALA A 41 8.29 11.93 0.70
C ALA A 41 6.93 12.59 1.01
N THR A 42 6.23 12.21 2.08
CA THR A 42 5.00 12.88 2.50
C THR A 42 5.25 14.23 3.16
N ILE A 43 6.44 14.49 3.70
CA ILE A 43 6.76 15.74 4.43
C ILE A 43 6.57 16.99 3.56
N PRO A 44 7.18 17.08 2.36
CA PRO A 44 6.97 18.22 1.50
C PRO A 44 5.52 18.34 1.01
N VAL A 45 4.85 17.20 0.76
CA VAL A 45 3.45 17.16 0.31
C VAL A 45 2.53 17.74 1.39
N GLU A 46 2.69 17.33 2.64
CA GLU A 46 1.91 17.85 3.76
C GLU A 46 2.21 19.34 4.03
N SER A 47 3.46 19.75 3.89
CA SER A 47 3.85 21.16 4.03
C SER A 47 3.21 22.03 2.95
N LEU A 48 3.26 21.58 1.70
CA LEU A 48 2.61 22.24 0.58
C LEU A 48 1.09 22.32 0.79
N TRP A 49 0.46 21.23 1.20
CA TRP A 49 -0.96 21.18 1.52
C TRP A 49 -1.37 22.19 2.59
N LYS A 50 -0.61 22.24 3.68
CA LYS A 50 -0.85 23.23 4.76
C LYS A 50 -0.78 24.67 4.25
N ARG A 51 0.20 24.99 3.41
CA ARG A 51 0.33 26.32 2.80
C ARG A 51 -0.86 26.67 1.91
N LEU A 52 -1.31 25.73 1.08
CA LEU A 52 -2.44 25.95 0.16
C LEU A 52 -3.77 26.12 0.90
N VAL A 53 -4.02 25.32 1.94
CA VAL A 53 -5.32 25.34 2.64
C VAL A 53 -5.37 26.41 3.73
N HIS A 54 -4.29 26.59 4.49
CA HIS A 54 -4.29 27.49 5.65
C HIS A 54 -3.68 28.88 5.36
N ARG A 55 -3.23 29.15 4.13
CA ARG A 55 -2.69 30.44 3.68
C ARG A 55 -1.58 31.03 4.59
N GLY A 56 -0.87 30.18 5.33
CA GLY A 56 0.19 30.60 6.22
C GLY A 56 1.55 30.00 5.85
N PRO A 57 2.67 30.63 6.27
CA PRO A 57 3.97 29.98 6.19
C PRO A 57 3.92 28.76 7.12
N GLY A 58 3.67 27.59 6.53
CA GLY A 58 3.80 26.34 7.27
C GLY A 58 5.22 26.21 7.81
N PRO A 59 5.41 25.58 8.98
CA PRO A 59 6.76 25.30 9.48
C PRO A 59 7.55 24.65 8.34
N LEU A 60 8.80 25.11 8.17
CA LEU A 60 9.75 24.40 7.31
C LEU A 60 9.72 22.93 7.69
N PRO A 61 9.80 22.02 6.72
CA PRO A 61 9.86 20.60 7.00
C PRO A 61 11.18 20.32 7.74
N LEU A 62 11.17 20.57 9.05
CA LEU A 62 12.16 19.98 9.93
C LEU A 62 12.08 18.49 9.68
N LEU A 63 13.23 17.85 9.63
CA LEU A 63 13.34 16.40 9.46
C LEU A 63 12.57 15.73 10.61
N VAL A 64 11.29 15.51 10.34
CA VAL A 64 10.38 14.97 11.35
C VAL A 64 10.52 13.46 11.24
N TRP A 65 11.26 12.86 12.15
CA TRP A 65 11.46 11.41 12.21
C TRP A 65 10.16 10.61 12.25
N ASN A 66 9.10 11.22 12.76
CA ASN A 66 7.81 10.56 12.93
C ASN A 66 7.22 10.01 11.61
N PRO A 67 7.06 10.76 10.50
CA PRO A 67 6.57 10.20 9.24
C PRO A 67 7.48 9.12 8.66
N ILE A 68 8.80 9.27 8.81
CA ILE A 68 9.80 8.32 8.32
C ILE A 68 9.64 6.98 9.06
N TYR A 69 9.67 7.01 10.38
CA TYR A 69 9.52 5.82 11.21
C TYR A 69 8.16 5.13 10.98
N ARG A 70 7.08 5.92 10.97
CA ARG A 70 5.72 5.41 10.73
C ARG A 70 5.59 4.74 9.35
N GLY A 71 6.18 5.35 8.32
CA GLY A 71 6.23 4.78 6.97
C GLY A 71 6.98 3.45 6.97
N GLY A 72 8.14 3.38 7.61
CA GLY A 72 8.91 2.14 7.75
C GLY A 72 8.12 1.03 8.44
N VAL A 73 7.54 1.30 9.61
CA VAL A 73 6.74 0.33 10.37
C VAL A 73 5.50 -0.10 9.59
N ARG A 74 4.82 0.82 8.90
CA ARG A 74 3.66 0.51 8.06
C ARG A 74 3.99 -0.55 7.01
N PHE A 75 5.04 -0.32 6.23
CA PHE A 75 5.38 -1.23 5.14
C PHE A 75 6.08 -2.50 5.59
N TRP A 76 6.80 -2.47 6.69
CA TRP A 76 7.29 -3.67 7.36
C TRP A 76 6.13 -4.60 7.76
N ALA A 77 5.13 -4.07 8.45
CA ALA A 77 3.96 -4.82 8.87
C ALA A 77 3.09 -5.25 7.67
N PHE A 78 3.01 -4.42 6.63
CA PHE A 78 2.36 -4.75 5.36
C PHE A 78 2.99 -6.00 4.73
N ASP A 79 4.31 -6.06 4.61
CA ASP A 79 5.00 -7.23 4.02
C ASP A 79 4.80 -8.48 4.86
N LEU A 80 4.90 -8.37 6.18
CA LEU A 80 4.69 -9.48 7.10
C LEU A 80 3.25 -10.03 6.99
N ALA A 81 2.25 -9.16 6.94
CA ALA A 81 0.86 -9.56 6.79
C ALA A 81 0.61 -10.17 5.39
N ARG A 82 1.15 -9.57 4.33
CA ARG A 82 1.06 -10.08 2.97
C ARG A 82 1.57 -11.50 2.88
N TYR A 83 2.72 -11.79 3.47
CA TYR A 83 3.26 -13.14 3.52
C TYR A 83 2.29 -14.16 4.16
N ARG A 84 1.54 -13.73 5.17
CA ARG A 84 0.55 -14.58 5.85
C ARG A 84 -0.71 -14.79 5.03
N VAL A 85 -1.23 -13.71 4.42
CA VAL A 85 -2.50 -13.77 3.65
C VAL A 85 -2.32 -14.32 2.23
N GLU A 86 -1.09 -14.46 1.73
CA GLU A 86 -0.82 -14.99 0.38
C GLU A 86 -1.43 -16.38 0.19
N ARG A 87 -1.48 -17.18 1.25
CA ARG A 87 -2.01 -18.55 1.24
C ARG A 87 -3.55 -18.64 1.24
N LEU A 88 -4.24 -17.52 1.45
CA LEU A 88 -5.69 -17.53 1.51
C LEU A 88 -6.29 -17.58 0.09
N PRO A 89 -7.34 -18.37 -0.14
CA PRO A 89 -8.01 -18.47 -1.44
C PRO A 89 -8.98 -17.29 -1.66
N ILE A 90 -8.46 -16.06 -1.62
CA ILE A 90 -9.24 -14.82 -1.78
C ILE A 90 -8.62 -13.92 -2.86
N PRO A 91 -9.38 -13.01 -3.48
CA PRO A 91 -8.89 -12.10 -4.51
C PRO A 91 -7.65 -11.29 -4.06
N VAL A 92 -6.71 -11.07 -4.99
CA VAL A 92 -5.45 -10.37 -4.73
C VAL A 92 -5.68 -8.97 -4.12
N ALA A 93 -6.66 -8.23 -4.62
CA ALA A 93 -7.01 -6.90 -4.09
C ALA A 93 -7.40 -6.96 -2.60
N ILE A 94 -8.09 -8.01 -2.18
CA ILE A 94 -8.46 -8.21 -0.77
C ILE A 94 -7.21 -8.58 0.06
N LYS A 95 -6.34 -9.46 -0.45
CA LYS A 95 -5.06 -9.81 0.22
C LYS A 95 -4.23 -8.56 0.48
N VAL A 96 -4.07 -7.73 -0.54
CA VAL A 96 -3.30 -6.48 -0.45
C VAL A 96 -4.01 -5.47 0.45
N GLY A 97 -5.34 -5.40 0.41
CA GLY A 97 -6.14 -4.59 1.34
C GLY A 97 -5.93 -5.00 2.79
N LEU A 98 -6.01 -6.30 3.11
CA LEU A 98 -5.75 -6.82 4.46
C LEU A 98 -4.33 -6.53 4.94
N SER A 99 -3.36 -6.64 4.05
CA SER A 99 -1.97 -6.26 4.35
C SER A 99 -1.85 -4.77 4.64
N GLY A 100 -2.59 -3.94 3.89
CA GLY A 100 -2.70 -2.50 4.14
C GLY A 100 -3.31 -2.19 5.51
N ALA A 101 -4.37 -2.91 5.89
CA ALA A 101 -5.00 -2.77 7.21
C ALA A 101 -4.01 -3.09 8.33
N ALA A 102 -3.24 -4.18 8.22
CA ALA A 102 -2.20 -4.53 9.18
C ALA A 102 -1.11 -3.43 9.29
N GLY A 103 -0.70 -2.88 8.14
CA GLY A 103 0.20 -1.72 8.10
C GLY A 103 -0.37 -0.50 8.82
N GLY A 104 -1.67 -0.24 8.68
CA GLY A 104 -2.38 0.84 9.39
C GLY A 104 -2.41 0.66 10.89
N LEU A 105 -2.69 -0.55 11.36
CA LEU A 105 -2.63 -0.90 12.78
C LEU A 105 -1.23 -0.64 13.34
N ALA A 106 -0.20 -1.19 12.70
CA ALA A 106 1.17 -1.04 13.14
C ALA A 106 1.64 0.42 13.18
N GLU A 107 1.21 1.22 12.20
CA GLU A 107 1.50 2.65 12.15
C GLU A 107 0.95 3.41 13.36
N ILE A 108 -0.33 3.18 13.72
CA ILE A 108 -0.95 3.84 14.88
C ILE A 108 -0.34 3.35 16.18
N CYS A 109 -0.04 2.07 16.31
CA CYS A 109 0.68 1.54 17.47
C CYS A 109 2.06 2.20 17.61
N ALA A 110 2.83 2.29 16.53
CA ALA A 110 4.13 2.95 16.54
C ALA A 110 4.02 4.44 16.93
N GLN A 111 3.03 5.15 16.40
CA GLN A 111 2.78 6.54 16.78
C GLN A 111 2.42 6.69 18.25
N SER A 112 1.63 5.76 18.77
CA SER A 112 1.21 5.77 20.18
C SER A 112 2.39 5.52 21.12
N LEU A 113 3.27 4.59 20.76
CA LEU A 113 4.52 4.34 21.48
C LEU A 113 5.42 5.58 21.51
N LEU A 114 5.62 6.24 20.37
CA LEU A 114 6.42 7.48 20.30
C LEU A 114 5.85 8.61 21.15
N ASN A 115 4.53 8.64 21.33
CA ASN A 115 3.86 9.67 22.12
C ASN A 115 3.56 9.26 23.57
N ASN A 116 3.99 8.09 24.01
CA ASN A 116 3.68 7.50 25.32
C ASN A 116 2.17 7.53 25.65
N LYS A 117 1.34 7.23 24.65
CA LYS A 117 -0.13 7.22 24.79
C LYS A 117 -0.70 5.92 24.24
N LEU A 118 -1.74 5.41 24.85
CA LEU A 118 -2.49 4.27 24.30
C LEU A 118 -3.23 4.71 23.04
N PRO A 119 -3.26 3.87 22.00
CA PRO A 119 -3.99 4.17 20.78
C PRO A 119 -5.51 4.11 21.05
N ALA A 120 -6.24 5.10 20.56
CA ALA A 120 -7.69 5.05 20.57
C ALA A 120 -8.18 3.98 19.56
N ILE A 121 -9.13 3.15 19.97
CA ILE A 121 -9.72 2.09 19.14
C ILE A 121 -10.24 2.66 17.81
N VAL A 122 -10.92 3.80 17.86
CA VAL A 122 -11.43 4.50 16.67
C VAL A 122 -10.31 4.86 15.70
N SER A 123 -9.17 5.33 16.20
CA SER A 123 -8.02 5.65 15.35
C SER A 123 -7.41 4.41 14.70
N LEU A 124 -7.32 3.31 15.44
CA LEU A 124 -6.87 2.00 14.91
C LEU A 124 -7.80 1.53 13.79
N THR A 125 -9.11 1.54 14.04
CA THR A 125 -10.11 1.09 13.07
C THR A 125 -10.11 1.97 11.81
N ASN A 126 -10.14 3.29 11.98
CA ASN A 126 -10.18 4.23 10.86
C ASN A 126 -8.93 4.15 9.99
N GLN A 127 -7.73 4.08 10.59
CA GLN A 127 -6.50 3.98 9.82
C GLN A 127 -6.39 2.63 9.09
N SER A 128 -6.79 1.54 9.75
CA SER A 128 -6.81 0.21 9.14
C SER A 128 -7.78 0.14 7.97
N ALA A 129 -9.01 0.61 8.15
CA ALA A 129 -10.03 0.66 7.11
C ALA A 129 -9.58 1.55 5.94
N LYS A 130 -8.99 2.71 6.23
CA LYS A 130 -8.44 3.61 5.23
C LYS A 130 -7.40 2.90 4.36
N LEU A 131 -6.40 2.28 4.97
CA LEU A 131 -5.32 1.64 4.22
C LEU A 131 -5.79 0.36 3.53
N PHE A 132 -6.75 -0.37 4.11
CA PHE A 132 -7.44 -1.46 3.41
C PHE A 132 -8.05 -0.97 2.09
N CYS A 133 -8.87 0.08 2.15
CA CYS A 133 -9.50 0.67 0.97
C CYS A 133 -8.46 1.20 -0.03
N CYS A 134 -7.45 1.93 0.45
CA CYS A 134 -6.44 2.51 -0.43
C CYS A 134 -5.64 1.44 -1.18
N PHE A 135 -5.08 0.46 -0.49
CA PHE A 135 -4.24 -0.56 -1.11
C PHE A 135 -5.06 -1.58 -1.92
N GLY A 136 -6.26 -1.94 -1.44
CA GLY A 136 -7.18 -2.80 -2.18
C GLY A 136 -7.63 -2.15 -3.49
N THR A 137 -8.06 -0.89 -3.45
CA THR A 137 -8.46 -0.13 -4.64
C THR A 137 -7.29 0.10 -5.59
N TYR A 138 -6.10 0.45 -5.07
CA TYR A 138 -4.90 0.58 -5.90
C TYR A 138 -4.62 -0.73 -6.67
N THR A 139 -4.63 -1.85 -5.98
CA THR A 139 -4.38 -3.16 -6.59
C THR A 139 -5.44 -3.49 -7.62
N PHE A 140 -6.71 -3.32 -7.29
CA PHE A 140 -7.82 -3.55 -8.21
C PHE A 140 -7.67 -2.70 -9.48
N LEU A 141 -7.48 -1.40 -9.36
CA LEU A 141 -7.32 -0.51 -10.51
C LEU A 141 -6.06 -0.83 -11.31
N SER A 142 -4.95 -1.11 -10.64
CA SER A 142 -3.68 -1.40 -11.32
C SER A 142 -3.71 -2.70 -12.09
N THR A 143 -4.43 -3.71 -11.61
CA THR A 143 -4.61 -4.99 -12.32
C THR A 143 -5.62 -4.88 -13.45
N THR A 144 -6.69 -4.08 -13.27
CA THR A 144 -7.72 -3.90 -14.29
C THR A 144 -7.27 -3.02 -15.45
N LEU A 145 -6.53 -1.93 -15.14
CA LEU A 145 -6.13 -0.93 -16.15
C LEU A 145 -4.81 -1.24 -16.85
N SER A 146 -4.06 -2.23 -16.38
CA SER A 146 -2.76 -2.56 -16.93
C SER A 146 -2.60 -4.06 -17.03
N PRO A 147 -2.79 -4.64 -18.20
CA PRO A 147 -2.57 -6.06 -18.43
C PRO A 147 -1.09 -6.46 -18.19
N GLU A 148 -0.89 -7.70 -17.89
CA GLU A 148 0.17 -8.37 -17.15
C GLU A 148 1.61 -8.27 -17.69
N ASN A 149 1.86 -7.73 -18.87
CA ASN A 149 3.14 -7.88 -19.57
C ASN A 149 3.92 -6.57 -19.75
N LEU A 150 3.57 -5.51 -19.02
CA LEU A 150 4.26 -4.24 -19.17
C LEU A 150 5.46 -4.10 -18.22
N PRO A 151 6.51 -3.36 -18.66
CA PRO A 151 7.67 -3.05 -17.83
C PRO A 151 7.26 -2.32 -16.54
N PRO A 152 8.19 -2.11 -15.58
CA PRO A 152 7.90 -1.39 -14.33
C PRO A 152 7.14 -0.11 -14.62
N LYS A 153 5.96 0.02 -13.99
CA LYS A 153 5.06 1.14 -14.26
C LYS A 153 5.75 2.44 -13.87
N PRO A 154 5.68 3.49 -14.72
CA PRO A 154 6.33 4.75 -14.43
C PRO A 154 5.73 5.39 -13.16
N PHE A 155 6.51 6.21 -12.48
CA PHE A 155 6.13 6.87 -11.23
C PHE A 155 4.79 7.60 -11.33
N TRP A 156 4.57 8.37 -12.40
CA TRP A 156 3.34 9.14 -12.59
C TRP A 156 2.09 8.25 -12.69
N TYR A 157 2.21 7.06 -13.29
CA TYR A 157 1.11 6.09 -13.37
C TYR A 157 0.76 5.54 -11.98
N CYS A 158 1.78 5.11 -11.24
CA CYS A 158 1.60 4.64 -9.87
C CYS A 158 1.02 5.73 -8.97
N TRP A 159 1.46 6.99 -9.18
CA TRP A 159 0.95 8.14 -8.46
C TRP A 159 -0.52 8.40 -8.78
N LEU A 160 -0.91 8.39 -10.05
CA LEU A 160 -2.29 8.67 -10.47
C LEU A 160 -3.27 7.64 -9.90
N ILE A 161 -2.96 6.34 -10.03
CA ILE A 161 -3.80 5.27 -9.48
C ILE A 161 -3.78 5.32 -7.95
N GLY A 162 -2.61 5.57 -7.36
CA GLY A 162 -2.48 5.74 -5.91
C GLY A 162 -3.25 6.95 -5.38
N ALA A 163 -3.27 8.06 -6.12
CA ALA A 163 -4.05 9.25 -5.77
C ALA A 163 -5.55 8.96 -5.82
N THR A 164 -6.02 8.26 -6.86
CA THR A 164 -7.43 7.85 -6.96
C THR A 164 -7.81 6.95 -5.78
N ALA A 165 -7.01 5.94 -5.49
CA ALA A 165 -7.23 5.03 -4.36
C ALA A 165 -7.16 5.75 -3.01
N GLY A 166 -6.22 6.69 -2.84
CA GLY A 166 -6.05 7.49 -1.64
C GLY A 166 -7.20 8.47 -1.41
N GLY A 167 -7.67 9.11 -2.46
CA GLY A 167 -8.85 9.96 -2.42
C GLY A 167 -10.10 9.17 -2.03
N PHE A 168 -10.32 8.02 -2.66
CA PHE A 168 -11.43 7.11 -2.35
C PHE A 168 -11.40 6.64 -0.89
N GLY A 169 -10.30 6.04 -0.43
CA GLY A 169 -10.21 5.53 0.93
C GLY A 169 -10.30 6.63 2.00
N SER A 170 -9.70 7.81 1.74
CA SER A 170 -9.83 8.96 2.65
C SER A 170 -11.23 9.54 2.65
N GLY A 171 -11.92 9.53 1.51
CA GLY A 171 -13.30 9.98 1.38
C GLY A 171 -14.27 9.10 2.17
N ILE A 172 -14.13 7.77 2.08
CA ILE A 172 -14.96 6.82 2.85
C ILE A 172 -14.81 7.07 4.35
N ILE A 173 -13.57 7.17 4.84
CA ILE A 173 -13.34 7.37 6.28
C ILE A 173 -13.83 8.73 6.74
N ALA A 174 -13.53 9.80 6.00
CA ALA A 174 -14.04 11.13 6.35
C ALA A 174 -15.58 11.16 6.38
N ARG A 175 -16.23 10.45 5.47
CA ARG A 175 -17.69 10.31 5.47
C ARG A 175 -18.20 9.56 6.71
N SER A 176 -17.54 8.49 7.12
CA SER A 176 -17.89 7.75 8.33
C SER A 176 -17.67 8.56 9.61
N GLU A 177 -16.77 9.53 9.58
CA GLU A 177 -16.52 10.51 10.65
C GLU A 177 -17.49 11.70 10.61
N GLY A 178 -18.47 11.70 9.72
CA GLY A 178 -19.48 12.75 9.59
C GLY A 178 -19.07 13.94 8.74
N VAL A 179 -17.91 13.91 8.09
CA VAL A 179 -17.48 14.96 7.16
C VAL A 179 -18.30 14.88 5.88
N THR A 180 -19.01 15.94 5.53
CA THR A 180 -19.93 15.99 4.40
C THR A 180 -19.72 17.24 3.53
N GLY A 181 -20.40 17.27 2.38
CA GLY A 181 -20.47 18.44 1.52
C GLY A 181 -19.11 18.92 1.02
N SER A 182 -18.91 20.23 0.99
CA SER A 182 -17.72 20.86 0.46
C SER A 182 -16.44 20.53 1.23
N ALA A 183 -16.54 20.25 2.54
CA ALA A 183 -15.38 19.88 3.36
C ALA A 183 -14.78 18.55 2.92
N LEU A 184 -15.62 17.57 2.55
CA LEU A 184 -15.15 16.28 2.03
C LEU A 184 -14.32 16.46 0.76
N TRP A 185 -14.85 17.20 -0.21
CA TRP A 185 -14.24 17.37 -1.54
C TRP A 185 -13.09 18.37 -1.57
N ARG A 186 -13.10 19.37 -0.70
CA ARG A 186 -12.05 20.41 -0.67
C ARG A 186 -10.87 20.04 0.22
N THR A 187 -11.04 19.16 1.20
CA THR A 187 -9.99 18.85 2.18
C THR A 187 -9.65 17.37 2.26
N ALA A 188 -10.60 16.50 2.63
CA ALA A 188 -10.32 15.11 2.94
C ALA A 188 -9.87 14.29 1.71
N VAL A 189 -10.63 14.39 0.62
CA VAL A 189 -10.34 13.64 -0.62
C VAL A 189 -9.03 14.11 -1.26
N PRO A 190 -8.79 15.41 -1.54
CA PRO A 190 -7.55 15.86 -2.17
C PRO A 190 -6.32 15.61 -1.28
N LYS A 191 -6.42 15.82 0.03
CA LYS A 191 -5.33 15.50 0.96
C LYS A 191 -4.98 14.02 0.92
N GLY A 192 -5.98 13.15 0.96
CA GLY A 192 -5.80 11.71 0.86
C GLY A 192 -5.19 11.29 -0.47
N ALA A 193 -5.66 11.86 -1.57
CA ALA A 193 -5.13 11.62 -2.90
C ALA A 193 -3.65 11.98 -3.00
N LEU A 194 -3.28 13.19 -2.61
CA LEU A 194 -1.89 13.65 -2.66
C LEU A 194 -0.97 12.82 -1.77
N THR A 195 -1.36 12.60 -0.50
CA THR A 195 -0.51 11.90 0.47
C THR A 195 -0.34 10.44 0.11
N ILE A 196 -1.45 9.72 -0.11
CA ILE A 196 -1.40 8.27 -0.40
C ILE A 196 -0.87 8.01 -1.81
N GLY A 197 -1.21 8.85 -2.78
CA GLY A 197 -0.65 8.76 -4.13
C GLY A 197 0.88 8.83 -4.11
N THR A 198 1.43 9.78 -3.36
CA THR A 198 2.89 9.90 -3.20
C THR A 198 3.49 8.69 -2.46
N VAL A 199 2.85 8.24 -1.37
CA VAL A 199 3.31 7.06 -0.62
C VAL A 199 3.36 5.83 -1.51
N ILE A 200 2.29 5.55 -2.24
CA ILE A 200 2.22 4.37 -3.12
C ILE A 200 3.22 4.48 -4.26
N ALA A 201 3.30 5.63 -4.93
CA ALA A 201 4.22 5.81 -6.04
C ALA A 201 5.69 5.63 -5.61
N VAL A 202 6.11 6.26 -4.51
CA VAL A 202 7.46 6.09 -3.99
C VAL A 202 7.70 4.65 -3.57
N GLN A 203 6.77 4.02 -2.85
CA GLN A 203 6.92 2.65 -2.41
C GLN A 203 7.05 1.67 -3.57
N VAL A 204 6.15 1.76 -4.56
CA VAL A 204 6.16 0.85 -5.72
C VAL A 204 7.44 1.02 -6.54
N THR A 205 7.84 2.25 -6.84
CA THR A 205 9.02 2.51 -7.66
C THR A 205 10.32 2.16 -6.95
N THR A 206 10.45 2.44 -5.64
CA THR A 206 11.63 2.07 -4.87
C THR A 206 11.71 0.56 -4.64
N CYS A 207 10.59 -0.11 -4.38
CA CYS A 207 10.56 -1.58 -4.32
C CYS A 207 10.93 -2.21 -5.66
N ALA A 208 10.43 -1.69 -6.78
CA ALA A 208 10.79 -2.17 -8.10
C ALA A 208 12.29 -2.01 -8.41
N ALA A 209 12.92 -0.95 -7.88
CA ALA A 209 14.36 -0.72 -8.05
C ALA A 209 15.23 -1.62 -7.16
N LEU A 210 14.76 -1.97 -5.95
CA LEU A 210 15.56 -2.68 -4.95
C LEU A 210 15.25 -4.18 -4.86
N LEU A 211 14.09 -4.61 -5.34
CA LEU A 211 13.67 -6.01 -5.31
C LEU A 211 13.58 -6.57 -6.73
N PRO A 212 14.00 -7.82 -6.96
CA PRO A 212 13.73 -8.47 -8.23
C PRO A 212 12.21 -8.48 -8.48
N TYR A 213 11.86 -8.14 -9.69
CA TYR A 213 10.63 -7.69 -10.32
C TYR A 213 9.26 -8.20 -9.81
N ASN A 214 9.16 -9.30 -9.10
CA ASN A 214 7.87 -10.01 -8.90
C ASN A 214 7.32 -9.99 -7.47
N ARG A 215 7.81 -9.13 -6.56
CA ARG A 215 7.45 -9.28 -5.14
C ARG A 215 6.40 -8.31 -4.62
N PHE A 216 6.18 -7.17 -5.29
CA PHE A 216 5.23 -6.16 -4.77
C PHE A 216 3.81 -6.34 -5.31
N ILE A 217 3.71 -6.69 -6.57
CA ILE A 217 2.43 -7.04 -7.21
C ILE A 217 2.64 -8.42 -7.80
N PRO A 218 1.95 -9.45 -7.34
CA PRO A 218 1.97 -10.71 -8.05
C PRO A 218 1.55 -10.39 -9.48
N ASN A 219 2.46 -10.61 -10.44
CA ASN A 219 2.03 -10.68 -11.83
C ASN A 219 0.91 -11.70 -11.83
N GLY A 220 -0.28 -11.28 -12.31
CA GLY A 220 -1.49 -12.07 -12.30
C GLY A 220 -1.45 -13.39 -13.05
N LYS A 221 -0.40 -14.16 -12.90
CA LYS A 221 -0.44 -15.59 -13.16
C LYS A 221 -1.09 -16.23 -11.94
N LEU A 222 -2.39 -16.04 -11.92
CA LEU A 222 -3.30 -16.92 -11.22
C LEU A 222 -3.40 -18.23 -11.99
#